data_d7974df2c859d7c8e380afab801fdb92
#
_entry.id   d7974df2c859d7c8e380afab801fdb92
#
_cell.length_a   1.000
_cell.length_b   1.000
_cell.length_c   1.000
_cell.angle_alpha   90.00
_cell.angle_beta   90.00
_cell.angle_gamma   90.00
#
_symmetry.space_group_name_H-M   'P 1'
#
loop_
_entity.id
_entity.type
_entity.pdbx_description
1 polymer ?
#
loop_
_entity_poly.entity_id
_entity_poly.type
_entity_poly.pdbx_seq_one_letter_code
_entity_poly.pdbx_strand_id
1 'polypeptide(L)'
;MKIATIAKYVDQPMILNKLDNKMPKLLILAGGTLGVADSIKTAKKDKKNAKKKLVQNAIIISSTIGASLLGTRGLKIRNKKVFNGLMERVDFSKLQKMQTKAVDKFLDKVQVSDKDVLNALNTAKVKELSPKQIDILTNKLPESPAKEELFSVILPKKKNLNSKEIFSEIKRLSLLGLVPVVGGVGGGIIADRLTNPSKNEKSSTSAKKRIANKVKEGLYQYLANIFLCNVGAGTALFISERLENAKKIKPLTPMKKLVVILSGITATGIIGGSYIANYVSKKCIDPLFGEAKSKKLYSERKPEALDIALHADDIATAGILSGFKWIEPALPFMYFVSGYRAGIGYRNGKKDNEQDKKVRVS
;
A
#
# COMPACT_ATOMS: atom_id res chain seq x y z
N MET A 1 -22.91 -19.44 3.48
CA MET A 1 -22.90 -18.02 3.08
C MET A 1 -22.15 -17.88 1.76
N LYS A 2 -22.71 -17.18 0.76
CA LYS A 2 -22.07 -17.05 -0.56
C LYS A 2 -20.86 -16.11 -0.46
N ILE A 3 -19.75 -16.43 -1.11
CA ILE A 3 -18.53 -15.58 -1.15
C ILE A 3 -18.85 -14.16 -1.62
N ALA A 4 -19.80 -14.02 -2.57
CA ALA A 4 -20.26 -12.73 -3.06
C ALA A 4 -20.91 -11.86 -1.97
N THR A 5 -21.60 -12.45 -0.99
CA THR A 5 -22.20 -11.72 0.13
C THR A 5 -21.15 -11.23 1.10
N ILE A 6 -20.10 -12.03 1.36
CA ILE A 6 -18.96 -11.62 2.20
C ILE A 6 -18.25 -10.43 1.56
N ALA A 7 -18.00 -10.50 0.24
CA ALA A 7 -17.37 -9.39 -0.48
C ALA A 7 -18.21 -8.10 -0.38
N LYS A 8 -19.54 -8.18 -0.58
CA LYS A 8 -20.43 -7.03 -0.40
C LYS A 8 -20.42 -6.50 1.04
N TYR A 9 -20.34 -7.40 2.03
CA TYR A 9 -20.28 -7.01 3.44
C TYR A 9 -19.05 -6.17 3.73
N VAL A 10 -17.85 -6.61 3.34
CA VAL A 10 -16.61 -5.88 3.63
C VAL A 10 -16.42 -4.62 2.78
N ASP A 11 -17.03 -4.56 1.59
CA ASP A 11 -16.97 -3.41 0.69
C ASP A 11 -18.01 -2.30 1.05
N GLN A 12 -18.76 -2.45 2.13
CA GLN A 12 -19.71 -1.42 2.57
C GLN A 12 -18.98 -0.11 2.93
N PRO A 13 -19.50 1.07 2.49
CA PRO A 13 -18.89 2.36 2.81
C PRO A 13 -18.70 2.60 4.31
N MET A 14 -19.62 2.13 5.14
CA MET A 14 -19.55 2.24 6.61
C MET A 14 -18.36 1.44 7.17
N ILE A 15 -18.12 0.22 6.67
CA ILE A 15 -17.00 -0.62 7.12
C ILE A 15 -15.67 0.00 6.67
N LEU A 16 -15.58 0.44 5.40
CA LEU A 16 -14.39 1.07 4.88
C LEU A 16 -14.03 2.36 5.64
N ASN A 17 -15.04 3.15 5.98
CA ASN A 17 -14.86 4.35 6.80
C ASN A 17 -14.32 4.02 8.20
N LYS A 18 -14.87 2.98 8.86
CA LYS A 18 -14.37 2.51 10.16
C LYS A 18 -12.92 2.02 10.09
N LEU A 19 -12.55 1.31 9.03
CA LEU A 19 -11.17 0.84 8.81
C LEU A 19 -10.21 2.01 8.60
N ASP A 20 -10.58 2.98 7.78
CA ASP A 20 -9.78 4.18 7.55
C ASP A 20 -9.52 4.98 8.84
N ASN A 21 -10.52 5.10 9.71
CA ASN A 21 -10.40 5.80 10.99
C ASN A 21 -9.50 5.07 12.00
N LYS A 22 -9.37 3.74 11.88
CA LYS A 22 -8.49 2.93 12.73
C LYS A 22 -7.05 2.85 12.21
N MET A 23 -6.81 3.20 10.95
CA MET A 23 -5.50 3.08 10.30
C MET A 23 -4.36 3.75 11.06
N PRO A 24 -4.49 5.00 11.60
CA PRO A 24 -3.41 5.62 12.37
C PRO A 24 -2.98 4.79 13.56
N LYS A 25 -3.94 4.21 14.30
CA LYS A 25 -3.67 3.36 15.46
C LYS A 25 -2.98 2.05 15.05
N LEU A 26 -3.41 1.45 13.95
CA LEU A 26 -2.79 0.24 13.41
C LEU A 26 -1.35 0.49 12.96
N LEU A 27 -1.06 1.61 12.32
CA LEU A 27 0.29 1.99 11.91
C LEU A 27 1.21 2.22 13.12
N ILE A 28 0.73 2.90 14.16
CA ILE A 28 1.49 3.12 15.40
C ILE A 28 1.79 1.79 16.08
N LEU A 29 0.78 0.92 16.21
CA LEU A 29 0.96 -0.40 16.83
C LEU A 29 1.96 -1.25 16.03
N ALA A 30 1.79 -1.35 14.72
CA ALA A 30 2.66 -2.13 13.85
C ALA A 30 4.09 -1.56 13.79
N GLY A 31 4.23 -0.23 13.67
CA GLY A 31 5.53 0.43 13.70
C GLY A 31 6.24 0.25 15.04
N GLY A 32 5.49 0.38 16.13
CA GLY A 32 6.01 0.14 17.48
C GLY A 32 6.52 -1.29 17.67
N THR A 33 5.74 -2.29 17.28
CA THR A 33 6.14 -3.71 17.39
C THR A 33 7.37 -4.04 16.54
N LEU A 34 7.42 -3.56 15.29
CA LEU A 34 8.59 -3.74 14.42
C LEU A 34 9.84 -3.07 14.99
N GLY A 35 9.71 -1.83 15.45
CA GLY A 35 10.82 -1.07 16.04
C GLY A 35 11.36 -1.70 17.32
N VAL A 36 10.48 -2.17 18.19
CA VAL A 36 10.89 -2.90 19.42
C VAL A 36 11.57 -4.20 19.05
N ALA A 37 11.00 -4.99 18.14
CA ALA A 37 11.59 -6.26 17.71
C ALA A 37 13.00 -6.08 17.11
N ASP A 38 13.18 -5.09 16.24
CA ASP A 38 14.48 -4.78 15.63
C ASP A 38 15.48 -4.24 16.67
N SER A 39 15.01 -3.42 17.60
CA SER A 39 15.83 -2.89 18.69
C SER A 39 16.31 -3.99 19.64
N ILE A 40 15.44 -4.95 20.02
CA ILE A 40 15.81 -6.11 20.82
C ILE A 40 16.85 -6.97 20.08
N LYS A 41 16.62 -7.25 18.79
CA LYS A 41 17.56 -8.02 17.95
C LYS A 41 18.94 -7.35 17.89
N THR A 42 18.96 -6.04 17.77
CA THR A 42 20.19 -5.26 17.71
C THR A 42 20.86 -5.17 19.07
N ALA A 43 20.12 -5.00 20.16
CA ALA A 43 20.62 -4.96 21.52
C ALA A 43 21.29 -6.29 21.94
N LYS A 44 20.72 -7.42 21.50
CA LYS A 44 21.33 -8.74 21.73
C LYS A 44 22.70 -8.89 21.03
N LYS A 45 22.88 -8.25 19.87
CA LYS A 45 24.12 -8.32 19.08
C LYS A 45 25.18 -7.28 19.49
N ASP A 46 24.75 -6.10 19.91
CA ASP A 46 25.61 -4.97 20.25
C ASP A 46 24.99 -4.14 21.38
N LYS A 47 25.24 -4.57 22.61
CA LYS A 47 24.74 -3.91 23.83
C LYS A 47 25.20 -2.44 23.93
N LYS A 48 26.42 -2.13 23.45
CA LYS A 48 26.99 -0.77 23.52
C LYS A 48 26.20 0.23 22.69
N ASN A 49 25.65 -0.18 21.54
CA ASN A 49 24.92 0.68 20.62
C ASN A 49 23.40 0.54 20.71
N ALA A 50 22.88 -0.29 21.62
CA ALA A 50 21.45 -0.58 21.72
C ALA A 50 20.58 0.68 21.88
N LYS A 51 20.94 1.57 22.82
CA LYS A 51 20.21 2.83 23.07
C LYS A 51 20.18 3.74 21.84
N LYS A 52 21.32 3.86 21.15
CA LYS A 52 21.45 4.65 19.94
C LYS A 52 20.57 4.10 18.80
N LYS A 53 20.56 2.77 18.62
CA LYS A 53 19.72 2.11 17.63
C LYS A 53 18.23 2.26 17.94
N LEU A 54 17.85 2.21 19.21
CA LEU A 54 16.47 2.47 19.64
C LEU A 54 16.01 3.87 19.22
N VAL A 55 16.83 4.90 19.47
CA VAL A 55 16.52 6.28 19.09
C VAL A 55 16.44 6.41 17.55
N GLN A 56 17.37 5.81 16.81
CA GLN A 56 17.34 5.81 15.34
C GLN A 56 16.04 5.19 14.82
N ASN A 57 15.67 4.01 15.32
CA ASN A 57 14.47 3.31 14.91
C ASN A 57 13.21 4.11 15.24
N ALA A 58 13.14 4.73 16.41
CA ALA A 58 12.01 5.58 16.81
C ALA A 58 11.81 6.75 15.82
N ILE A 59 12.89 7.44 15.44
CA ILE A 59 12.84 8.54 14.47
C ILE A 59 12.37 8.05 13.09
N ILE A 60 12.94 6.93 12.60
CA ILE A 60 12.58 6.36 11.30
C ILE A 60 11.10 5.94 11.28
N ILE A 61 10.66 5.25 12.33
CA ILE A 61 9.26 4.80 12.45
C ILE A 61 8.31 5.97 12.45
N SER A 62 8.57 6.98 13.30
CA SER A 62 7.71 8.16 13.41
C SER A 62 7.63 8.93 12.10
N SER A 63 8.78 9.12 11.42
CA SER A 63 8.83 9.78 10.11
C SER A 63 8.10 8.99 9.04
N THR A 64 8.26 7.67 9.00
CA THR A 64 7.59 6.80 8.02
C THR A 64 6.07 6.75 8.25
N ILE A 65 5.62 6.65 9.52
CA ILE A 65 4.20 6.71 9.88
C ILE A 65 3.61 8.07 9.50
N GLY A 66 4.27 9.16 9.88
CA GLY A 66 3.84 10.51 9.55
C GLY A 66 3.68 10.71 8.05
N ALA A 67 4.67 10.29 7.26
CA ALA A 67 4.62 10.34 5.80
C ALA A 67 3.48 9.46 5.24
N SER A 68 3.30 8.24 5.75
CA SER A 68 2.21 7.34 5.32
C SER A 68 0.84 7.95 5.54
N LEU A 69 0.63 8.58 6.69
CA LEU A 69 -0.65 9.23 7.03
C LEU A 69 -0.90 10.48 6.17
N LEU A 70 0.12 11.30 5.96
CA LEU A 70 0.04 12.49 5.10
C LEU A 70 -0.22 12.10 3.64
N GLY A 71 0.51 11.11 3.12
CA GLY A 71 0.32 10.60 1.77
C GLY A 71 -1.09 10.04 1.57
N THR A 72 -1.58 9.28 2.53
CA THR A 72 -2.94 8.74 2.50
C THR A 72 -3.99 9.85 2.45
N ARG A 73 -3.83 10.92 3.25
CA ARG A 73 -4.74 12.07 3.23
C ARG A 73 -4.70 12.82 1.90
N GLY A 74 -3.50 13.16 1.41
CA GLY A 74 -3.32 13.95 0.19
C GLY A 74 -3.80 13.25 -1.08
N LEU A 75 -3.55 11.96 -1.21
CA LEU A 75 -3.85 11.20 -2.43
C LEU A 75 -5.31 10.74 -2.51
N LYS A 76 -5.96 10.46 -1.39
CA LYS A 76 -7.40 10.11 -1.38
C LYS A 76 -8.30 11.27 -1.78
N ILE A 77 -7.92 12.51 -1.50
CA ILE A 77 -8.74 13.69 -1.80
C ILE A 77 -8.86 13.95 -3.32
N ARG A 78 -7.90 13.52 -4.12
CA ARG A 78 -7.83 13.85 -5.56
C ARG A 78 -8.55 12.90 -6.51
N ASN A 79 -8.93 11.69 -6.10
CA ASN A 79 -9.40 10.64 -7.01
C ASN A 79 -10.87 10.21 -6.80
N LYS A 80 -11.78 11.18 -6.76
CA LYS A 80 -13.23 10.95 -6.58
C LYS A 80 -13.89 10.12 -7.68
N LYS A 81 -13.26 9.93 -8.85
CA LYS A 81 -13.91 9.33 -10.03
C LYS A 81 -13.68 7.83 -10.22
N VAL A 82 -12.60 7.26 -9.70
CA VAL A 82 -12.22 5.87 -9.99
C VAL A 82 -13.18 4.85 -9.37
N PHE A 83 -13.85 5.22 -8.30
CA PHE A 83 -14.69 4.30 -7.54
C PHE A 83 -16.11 4.82 -7.25
N ASN A 84 -16.73 5.53 -8.16
CA ASN A 84 -18.09 6.11 -7.99
C ASN A 84 -18.24 7.11 -6.83
N GLY A 85 -17.16 7.75 -6.40
CA GLY A 85 -17.22 8.95 -5.56
C GLY A 85 -17.74 8.81 -4.11
N LEU A 86 -18.37 7.71 -3.77
CA LEU A 86 -19.03 7.50 -2.47
C LEU A 86 -18.12 6.90 -1.40
N MET A 87 -16.97 6.32 -1.82
CA MET A 87 -16.12 5.55 -0.93
C MET A 87 -14.89 6.33 -0.43
N GLU A 88 -14.69 7.55 -0.91
CA GLU A 88 -13.56 8.37 -0.51
C GLU A 88 -13.94 9.24 0.67
N ARG A 89 -13.42 8.89 1.85
CA ARG A 89 -13.36 9.70 3.08
C ARG A 89 -14.42 10.80 3.19
N VAL A 90 -15.65 10.37 3.13
CA VAL A 90 -16.74 11.15 3.65
C VAL A 90 -16.70 10.98 5.16
N ASP A 91 -16.74 12.07 5.89
CA ASP A 91 -16.95 12.03 7.34
C ASP A 91 -18.11 11.09 7.67
N PHE A 92 -18.01 10.31 8.74
CA PHE A 92 -19.01 9.30 9.11
C PHE A 92 -20.42 9.88 9.17
N SER A 93 -20.56 11.08 9.74
CA SER A 93 -21.84 11.79 9.83
C SER A 93 -22.41 12.15 8.45
N LYS A 94 -21.55 12.54 7.51
CA LYS A 94 -21.95 12.85 6.13
C LYS A 94 -22.34 11.59 5.37
N LEU A 95 -21.59 10.50 5.55
CA LEU A 95 -21.92 9.20 4.97
C LEU A 95 -23.28 8.70 5.47
N GLN A 96 -23.54 8.80 6.77
CA GLN A 96 -24.79 8.42 7.38
C GLN A 96 -25.96 9.24 6.81
N LYS A 97 -25.80 10.57 6.69
CA LYS A 97 -26.82 11.44 6.05
C LYS A 97 -27.10 11.03 4.60
N MET A 98 -26.06 10.68 3.84
CA MET A 98 -26.24 10.22 2.45
C MET A 98 -27.00 8.89 2.38
N GLN A 99 -26.69 7.94 3.25
CA GLN A 99 -27.38 6.65 3.31
C GLN A 99 -28.83 6.81 3.77
N THR A 100 -29.07 7.61 4.80
CA THR A 100 -30.44 7.96 5.25
C THR A 100 -31.26 8.54 4.10
N LYS A 101 -30.73 9.58 3.42
CA LYS A 101 -31.41 10.21 2.28
C LYS A 101 -31.69 9.23 1.13
N ALA A 102 -30.77 8.31 0.85
CA ALA A 102 -30.94 7.31 -0.20
C ALA A 102 -32.03 6.28 0.16
N VAL A 103 -32.09 5.86 1.42
CA VAL A 103 -33.14 4.95 1.91
C VAL A 103 -34.48 5.63 1.93
N ASP A 104 -34.59 6.87 2.43
CA ASP A 104 -35.83 7.61 2.46
C ASP A 104 -36.36 7.82 1.04
N LYS A 105 -35.55 8.30 0.12
CA LYS A 105 -35.91 8.45 -1.30
C LYS A 105 -36.35 7.14 -1.95
N PHE A 106 -35.81 6.01 -1.53
CA PHE A 106 -36.24 4.70 -2.01
C PHE A 106 -37.63 4.34 -1.47
N LEU A 107 -37.85 4.53 -0.17
CA LEU A 107 -39.13 4.25 0.48
C LEU A 107 -40.28 5.15 -0.04
N ASP A 108 -39.98 6.39 -0.44
CA ASP A 108 -40.94 7.30 -1.08
C ASP A 108 -41.38 6.80 -2.47
N LYS A 109 -40.53 6.04 -3.16
CA LYS A 109 -40.78 5.53 -4.52
C LYS A 109 -41.34 4.11 -4.56
N VAL A 110 -41.08 3.31 -3.51
CA VAL A 110 -41.36 1.88 -3.49
C VAL A 110 -42.03 1.50 -2.18
N GLN A 111 -43.29 1.03 -2.28
CA GLN A 111 -43.98 0.46 -1.12
C GLN A 111 -43.32 -0.86 -0.71
N VAL A 112 -42.82 -0.93 0.51
CA VAL A 112 -42.18 -2.11 1.09
C VAL A 112 -43.03 -2.60 2.27
N SER A 113 -43.63 -3.76 2.14
CA SER A 113 -44.45 -4.39 3.20
C SER A 113 -43.68 -5.45 4.00
N ASP A 114 -42.57 -5.99 3.45
CA ASP A 114 -41.78 -7.01 4.11
C ASP A 114 -41.01 -6.41 5.30
N LYS A 115 -41.28 -6.91 6.51
CA LYS A 115 -40.67 -6.46 7.76
C LYS A 115 -39.15 -6.64 7.79
N ASP A 116 -38.62 -7.72 7.22
CA ASP A 116 -37.19 -7.98 7.18
C ASP A 116 -36.46 -6.98 6.28
N VAL A 117 -37.07 -6.66 5.14
CA VAL A 117 -36.55 -5.64 4.22
C VAL A 117 -36.58 -4.26 4.87
N LEU A 118 -37.68 -3.87 5.52
CA LEU A 118 -37.78 -2.61 6.26
C LEU A 118 -36.75 -2.50 7.36
N ASN A 119 -36.53 -3.58 8.14
CA ASN A 119 -35.52 -3.62 9.17
C ASN A 119 -34.11 -3.47 8.60
N ALA A 120 -33.80 -4.13 7.49
CA ALA A 120 -32.51 -4.01 6.82
C ALA A 120 -32.30 -2.58 6.27
N LEU A 121 -33.30 -1.96 5.67
CA LEU A 121 -33.24 -0.56 5.19
C LEU A 121 -33.03 0.42 6.34
N ASN A 122 -33.75 0.28 7.45
CA ASN A 122 -33.56 1.11 8.64
C ASN A 122 -32.16 0.90 9.26
N THR A 123 -31.66 -0.32 9.25
CA THR A 123 -30.28 -0.59 9.67
C THR A 123 -29.28 0.16 8.80
N ALA A 124 -29.48 0.17 7.47
CA ALA A 124 -28.59 0.85 6.53
C ALA A 124 -28.50 2.37 6.75
N LYS A 125 -29.51 3.00 7.40
CA LYS A 125 -29.48 4.43 7.74
C LYS A 125 -28.43 4.76 8.82
N VAL A 126 -28.18 3.83 9.73
CA VAL A 126 -27.43 4.13 10.97
C VAL A 126 -26.13 3.34 11.13
N LYS A 127 -26.03 2.15 10.54
CA LYS A 127 -24.87 1.27 10.67
C LYS A 127 -24.71 0.34 9.47
N GLU A 128 -23.61 -0.41 9.45
CA GLU A 128 -23.37 -1.45 8.46
C GLU A 128 -24.43 -2.56 8.50
N LEU A 129 -24.76 -3.07 7.32
CA LEU A 129 -25.63 -4.23 7.14
C LEU A 129 -24.88 -5.52 7.46
N SER A 130 -25.51 -6.45 8.14
CA SER A 130 -25.00 -7.81 8.29
C SER A 130 -25.09 -8.58 6.95
N PRO A 131 -24.29 -9.65 6.77
CA PRO A 131 -24.39 -10.50 5.57
C PRO A 131 -25.81 -11.01 5.29
N LYS A 132 -26.55 -11.37 6.35
CA LYS A 132 -27.96 -11.81 6.23
C LYS A 132 -28.86 -10.69 5.70
N GLN A 133 -28.69 -9.45 6.18
CA GLN A 133 -29.45 -8.30 5.70
C GLN A 133 -29.12 -7.95 4.24
N ILE A 134 -27.85 -8.09 3.85
CA ILE A 134 -27.43 -7.92 2.44
C ILE A 134 -28.13 -8.93 1.53
N ASP A 135 -28.19 -10.21 1.95
CA ASP A 135 -28.90 -11.24 1.19
C ASP A 135 -30.40 -10.93 1.11
N ILE A 136 -31.03 -10.48 2.19
CA ILE A 136 -32.44 -10.07 2.20
C ILE A 136 -32.68 -8.95 1.19
N LEU A 137 -31.92 -7.85 1.26
CA LEU A 137 -32.07 -6.73 0.32
C LEU A 137 -31.77 -7.13 -1.13
N THR A 138 -30.77 -7.97 -1.34
CA THR A 138 -30.38 -8.39 -2.69
C THR A 138 -31.46 -9.27 -3.33
N ASN A 139 -32.07 -10.21 -2.58
CA ASN A 139 -32.97 -11.22 -3.12
C ASN A 139 -34.44 -10.80 -3.07
N LYS A 140 -34.88 -10.04 -2.06
CA LYS A 140 -36.29 -9.68 -1.88
C LYS A 140 -36.68 -8.36 -2.53
N LEU A 141 -35.73 -7.42 -2.77
CA LEU A 141 -36.07 -6.21 -3.50
C LEU A 141 -36.11 -6.49 -5.00
N PRO A 142 -37.21 -6.06 -5.67
CA PRO A 142 -37.35 -6.21 -7.13
C PRO A 142 -36.27 -5.39 -7.85
N GLU A 143 -35.83 -5.88 -8.99
CA GLU A 143 -34.88 -5.14 -9.84
C GLU A 143 -35.61 -3.90 -10.40
N SER A 144 -35.06 -2.74 -10.08
CA SER A 144 -35.63 -1.44 -10.45
C SER A 144 -34.54 -0.37 -10.46
N PRO A 145 -34.75 0.74 -11.19
CA PRO A 145 -33.84 1.89 -11.14
C PRO A 145 -33.71 2.46 -9.71
N ALA A 146 -34.76 2.40 -8.92
CA ALA A 146 -34.75 2.84 -7.52
C ALA A 146 -33.84 1.96 -6.64
N LYS A 147 -33.86 0.61 -6.85
CA LYS A 147 -32.93 -0.32 -6.19
C LYS A 147 -31.49 -0.06 -6.61
N GLU A 148 -31.23 0.22 -7.89
CA GLU A 148 -29.87 0.52 -8.36
C GLU A 148 -29.35 1.83 -7.75
N GLU A 149 -30.19 2.87 -7.68
CA GLU A 149 -29.85 4.12 -7.02
C GLU A 149 -29.55 3.91 -5.54
N LEU A 150 -30.38 3.19 -4.80
CA LEU A 150 -30.16 2.85 -3.40
C LEU A 150 -28.84 2.08 -3.21
N PHE A 151 -28.65 1.02 -3.99
CA PHE A 151 -27.47 0.15 -3.88
C PHE A 151 -26.18 0.88 -4.25
N SER A 152 -26.25 1.88 -5.14
CA SER A 152 -25.07 2.70 -5.45
C SER A 152 -24.52 3.43 -4.21
N VAL A 153 -25.37 3.65 -3.21
CA VAL A 153 -25.00 4.33 -1.95
C VAL A 153 -24.69 3.36 -0.82
N ILE A 154 -25.51 2.32 -0.62
CA ILE A 154 -25.37 1.42 0.54
C ILE A 154 -24.52 0.17 0.24
N LEU A 155 -24.55 -0.33 -0.99
CA LEU A 155 -23.86 -1.53 -1.48
C LEU A 155 -23.29 -1.29 -2.88
N PRO A 156 -22.31 -0.38 -3.05
CA PRO A 156 -21.80 -0.02 -4.37
C PRO A 156 -21.32 -1.24 -5.16
N LYS A 157 -21.79 -1.35 -6.41
CA LYS A 157 -21.34 -2.41 -7.33
C LYS A 157 -19.87 -2.18 -7.71
N LYS A 158 -19.13 -3.26 -7.87
CA LYS A 158 -17.81 -3.23 -8.47
C LYS A 158 -17.90 -2.69 -9.88
N LYS A 159 -17.09 -1.68 -10.17
CA LYS A 159 -16.98 -1.10 -11.51
C LYS A 159 -15.79 -1.76 -12.22
N ASN A 160 -15.97 -2.24 -13.43
CA ASN A 160 -14.86 -2.57 -14.30
C ASN A 160 -14.14 -1.29 -14.68
N LEU A 161 -12.86 -1.20 -14.37
CA LEU A 161 -12.03 -0.07 -14.72
C LEU A 161 -11.71 -0.12 -16.21
N ASN A 162 -11.83 1.01 -16.90
CA ASN A 162 -11.29 1.17 -18.26
C ASN A 162 -9.78 1.50 -18.18
N SER A 163 -9.09 1.42 -19.31
CA SER A 163 -7.64 1.64 -19.39
C SER A 163 -7.19 2.96 -18.75
N LYS A 164 -7.94 4.04 -18.98
CA LYS A 164 -7.62 5.36 -18.40
C LYS A 164 -7.76 5.38 -16.88
N GLU A 165 -8.78 4.72 -16.36
CA GLU A 165 -9.00 4.58 -14.91
C GLU A 165 -7.92 3.68 -14.29
N ILE A 166 -7.52 2.59 -14.96
CA ILE A 166 -6.44 1.70 -14.54
C ILE A 166 -5.13 2.48 -14.38
N PHE A 167 -4.72 3.24 -15.39
CA PHE A 167 -3.49 4.04 -15.32
C PHE A 167 -3.56 5.15 -14.25
N SER A 168 -4.73 5.76 -14.06
CA SER A 168 -4.94 6.72 -12.99
C SER A 168 -4.77 6.08 -11.61
N GLU A 169 -5.29 4.88 -11.43
CA GLU A 169 -5.17 4.14 -10.18
C GLU A 169 -3.74 3.68 -9.92
N ILE A 170 -3.04 3.18 -10.92
CA ILE A 170 -1.62 2.83 -10.84
C ILE A 170 -0.80 4.03 -10.39
N LYS A 171 -1.01 5.19 -11.01
CA LYS A 171 -0.34 6.43 -10.62
C LYS A 171 -0.60 6.76 -9.14
N ARG A 172 -1.86 6.64 -8.70
CA ARG A 172 -2.25 6.90 -7.31
C ARG A 172 -1.57 5.94 -6.34
N LEU A 173 -1.61 4.64 -6.62
CA LEU A 173 -1.00 3.60 -5.77
C LEU A 173 0.53 3.75 -5.72
N SER A 174 1.16 4.03 -6.85
CA SER A 174 2.60 4.28 -6.91
C SER A 174 3.01 5.51 -6.10
N LEU A 175 2.25 6.60 -6.18
CA LEU A 175 2.51 7.78 -5.35
C LEU A 175 2.24 7.51 -3.86
N LEU A 176 1.20 6.73 -3.55
CA LEU A 176 0.91 6.34 -2.17
C LEU A 176 2.06 5.55 -1.55
N GLY A 177 2.71 4.68 -2.33
CA GLY A 177 3.87 3.92 -1.88
C GLY A 177 5.17 4.73 -1.82
N LEU A 178 5.35 5.75 -2.69
CA LEU A 178 6.52 6.61 -2.68
C LEU A 178 6.66 7.40 -1.38
N VAL A 179 5.55 7.94 -0.87
CA VAL A 179 5.57 8.86 0.28
C VAL A 179 6.15 8.23 1.55
N PRO A 180 5.78 7.01 1.98
CA PRO A 180 6.41 6.33 3.10
C PRO A 180 7.90 6.05 2.89
N VAL A 181 8.30 5.71 1.66
CA VAL A 181 9.71 5.44 1.34
C VAL A 181 10.55 6.71 1.50
N VAL A 182 10.07 7.84 0.98
CA VAL A 182 10.73 9.15 1.15
C VAL A 182 10.77 9.55 2.62
N GLY A 183 9.66 9.34 3.35
CA GLY A 183 9.60 9.59 4.79
C GLY A 183 10.60 8.74 5.58
N GLY A 184 10.72 7.46 5.23
CA GLY A 184 11.68 6.54 5.85
C GLY A 184 13.14 6.95 5.60
N VAL A 185 13.50 7.25 4.34
CA VAL A 185 14.85 7.74 3.97
C VAL A 185 15.16 9.05 4.71
N GLY A 186 14.24 10.02 4.68
CA GLY A 186 14.41 11.30 5.39
C GLY A 186 14.60 11.10 6.89
N GLY A 187 13.72 10.32 7.53
CA GLY A 187 13.84 9.96 8.93
C GLY A 187 15.16 9.25 9.26
N GLY A 188 15.62 8.36 8.38
CA GLY A 188 16.91 7.69 8.53
C GLY A 188 18.11 8.62 8.44
N ILE A 189 18.06 9.62 7.57
CA ILE A 189 19.11 10.65 7.45
C ILE A 189 19.13 11.52 8.70
N ILE A 190 17.96 11.97 9.17
CA ILE A 190 17.83 12.76 10.41
C ILE A 190 18.34 11.97 11.60
N ALA A 191 17.92 10.71 11.73
CA ALA A 191 18.36 9.82 12.81
C ALA A 191 19.89 9.67 12.82
N ASP A 192 20.51 9.50 11.65
CA ASP A 192 21.96 9.40 11.55
C ASP A 192 22.67 10.70 11.97
N ARG A 193 22.16 11.87 11.55
CA ARG A 193 22.75 13.17 11.94
C ARG A 193 22.69 13.39 13.45
N LEU A 194 21.57 13.06 14.08
CA LEU A 194 21.37 13.25 15.51
C LEU A 194 22.20 12.28 16.37
N THR A 195 22.37 11.05 15.88
CA THR A 195 23.03 9.99 16.68
C THR A 195 24.50 9.74 16.31
N ASN A 196 24.95 10.25 15.17
CA ASN A 196 26.33 10.11 14.67
C ASN A 196 26.87 11.47 14.18
N PRO A 197 27.07 12.47 15.04
CA PRO A 197 27.63 13.73 14.63
C PRO A 197 29.03 13.50 14.01
N SER A 198 29.23 14.06 12.82
CA SER A 198 30.49 13.93 12.08
C SER A 198 31.52 14.89 12.70
N LYS A 199 32.53 14.36 13.39
CA LYS A 199 33.58 15.18 14.01
C LYS A 199 34.88 15.24 13.19
N ASN A 200 35.12 14.32 12.22
CA ASN A 200 36.35 14.19 11.45
C ASN A 200 36.05 13.75 10.00
N GLU A 201 37.02 13.93 9.04
CA GLU A 201 36.89 13.53 7.63
C GLU A 201 36.51 12.06 7.41
N LYS A 202 37.13 11.13 8.16
CA LYS A 202 36.76 9.69 8.13
C LYS A 202 35.33 9.46 8.53
N SER A 203 34.81 10.25 9.46
CA SER A 203 33.41 10.24 9.89
C SER A 203 32.49 10.79 8.80
N SER A 204 32.94 11.80 8.03
CA SER A 204 32.19 12.38 6.90
C SER A 204 32.01 11.35 5.77
N THR A 205 33.05 10.63 5.38
CA THR A 205 32.97 9.57 4.36
C THR A 205 32.02 8.45 4.78
N SER A 206 32.09 8.04 6.05
CA SER A 206 31.17 7.05 6.62
C SER A 206 29.70 7.56 6.65
N ALA A 207 29.50 8.87 6.89
CA ALA A 207 28.16 9.47 6.84
C ALA A 207 27.57 9.46 5.42
N LYS A 208 28.37 9.85 4.41
CA LYS A 208 27.98 9.79 2.99
C LYS A 208 27.58 8.37 2.60
N LYS A 209 28.38 7.35 2.97
CA LYS A 209 28.06 5.94 2.70
C LYS A 209 26.73 5.52 3.33
N ARG A 210 26.45 5.92 4.59
CA ARG A 210 25.15 5.60 5.24
C ARG A 210 23.97 6.26 4.53
N ILE A 211 24.11 7.52 4.10
CA ILE A 211 23.07 8.22 3.34
C ILE A 211 22.86 7.54 1.99
N ALA A 212 23.94 7.25 1.25
CA ALA A 212 23.87 6.55 -0.01
C ALA A 212 23.15 5.20 0.10
N ASN A 213 23.44 4.41 1.14
CA ASN A 213 22.75 3.14 1.38
C ASN A 213 21.25 3.31 1.62
N LYS A 214 20.81 4.37 2.34
CA LYS A 214 19.41 4.65 2.56
C LYS A 214 18.69 5.06 1.27
N VAL A 215 19.33 5.92 0.48
CA VAL A 215 18.80 6.35 -0.81
C VAL A 215 18.70 5.19 -1.79
N LYS A 216 19.73 4.36 -1.88
CA LYS A 216 19.76 3.15 -2.73
C LYS A 216 18.69 2.13 -2.30
N GLU A 217 18.56 1.89 -0.99
CA GLU A 217 17.52 1.00 -0.48
C GLU A 217 16.14 1.57 -0.72
N GLY A 218 15.93 2.88 -0.52
CA GLY A 218 14.69 3.56 -0.85
C GLY A 218 14.33 3.43 -2.33
N LEU A 219 15.30 3.63 -3.21
CA LEU A 219 15.12 3.42 -4.64
C LEU A 219 14.73 1.98 -4.97
N TYR A 220 15.40 0.99 -4.36
CA TYR A 220 15.08 -0.42 -4.54
C TYR A 220 13.66 -0.73 -4.05
N GLN A 221 13.31 -0.34 -2.83
CA GLN A 221 11.99 -0.56 -2.26
C GLN A 221 10.88 0.09 -3.11
N TYR A 222 11.14 1.27 -3.66
CA TYR A 222 10.16 1.94 -4.51
C TYR A 222 10.10 1.34 -5.90
N LEU A 223 11.23 1.21 -6.61
CA LEU A 223 11.20 0.76 -8.01
C LEU A 223 10.84 -0.73 -8.12
N ALA A 224 11.53 -1.60 -7.38
CA ALA A 224 11.30 -3.04 -7.51
C ALA A 224 9.98 -3.48 -6.88
N ASN A 225 9.71 -3.07 -5.64
CA ASN A 225 8.61 -3.61 -4.87
C ASN A 225 7.29 -2.83 -5.01
N ILE A 226 7.28 -1.62 -5.59
CA ILE A 226 6.06 -0.81 -5.68
C ILE A 226 5.79 -0.37 -7.12
N PHE A 227 6.67 0.44 -7.70
CA PHE A 227 6.40 1.10 -8.98
C PHE A 227 6.30 0.11 -10.15
N LEU A 228 7.30 -0.76 -10.33
CA LEU A 228 7.32 -1.71 -11.45
C LEU A 228 6.25 -2.79 -11.29
N CYS A 229 5.92 -3.19 -10.07
CA CYS A 229 4.79 -4.06 -9.80
C CYS A 229 3.47 -3.42 -10.24
N ASN A 230 3.24 -2.17 -9.85
CA ASN A 230 2.05 -1.42 -10.27
C ASN A 230 1.99 -1.22 -11.78
N VAL A 231 3.11 -0.90 -12.43
CA VAL A 231 3.19 -0.78 -13.90
C VAL A 231 2.87 -2.12 -14.57
N GLY A 232 3.44 -3.22 -14.07
CA GLY A 232 3.16 -4.56 -14.59
C GLY A 232 1.70 -4.96 -14.45
N ALA A 233 1.11 -4.72 -13.29
CA ALA A 233 -0.31 -4.93 -13.04
C ALA A 233 -1.18 -4.20 -14.07
N GLY A 234 -0.91 -2.91 -14.27
CA GLY A 234 -1.69 -2.08 -15.18
C GLY A 234 -1.49 -2.42 -16.64
N THR A 235 -0.27 -2.71 -17.03
CA THR A 235 0.01 -3.14 -18.42
C THR A 235 -0.71 -4.45 -18.73
N ALA A 236 -0.70 -5.41 -17.81
CA ALA A 236 -1.40 -6.67 -17.99
C ALA A 236 -2.92 -6.48 -18.13
N LEU A 237 -3.52 -5.61 -17.31
CA LEU A 237 -4.94 -5.27 -17.42
C LEU A 237 -5.25 -4.53 -18.73
N PHE A 238 -4.41 -3.57 -19.12
CA PHE A 238 -4.57 -2.83 -20.37
C PHE A 238 -4.55 -3.75 -21.59
N ILE A 239 -3.59 -4.68 -21.66
CA ILE A 239 -3.50 -5.67 -22.73
C ILE A 239 -4.77 -6.54 -22.74
N SER A 240 -5.21 -7.01 -21.59
CA SER A 240 -6.43 -7.82 -21.47
C SER A 240 -7.66 -7.09 -21.97
N GLU A 241 -7.84 -5.83 -21.58
CA GLU A 241 -8.96 -4.99 -22.05
C GLU A 241 -8.93 -4.82 -23.57
N ARG A 242 -7.76 -4.58 -24.16
CA ARG A 242 -7.62 -4.50 -25.60
C ARG A 242 -8.01 -5.79 -26.32
N LEU A 243 -7.65 -6.95 -25.75
CA LEU A 243 -8.02 -8.25 -26.31
C LEU A 243 -9.52 -8.53 -26.16
N GLU A 244 -10.12 -8.17 -25.01
CA GLU A 244 -11.57 -8.24 -24.79
C GLU A 244 -12.34 -7.37 -25.80
N ASN A 245 -11.94 -6.11 -25.97
CA ASN A 245 -12.57 -5.16 -26.88
C ASN A 245 -12.42 -5.59 -28.35
N ALA A 246 -11.29 -6.20 -28.71
CA ALA A 246 -11.08 -6.79 -30.03
C ALA A 246 -11.79 -8.14 -30.22
N LYS A 247 -12.60 -8.60 -29.24
CA LYS A 247 -13.29 -9.91 -29.23
C LYS A 247 -12.35 -11.12 -29.43
N LYS A 248 -11.05 -10.96 -29.15
CA LYS A 248 -10.07 -12.06 -29.25
C LYS A 248 -10.14 -12.99 -28.02
N ILE A 249 -10.61 -12.48 -26.90
CA ILE A 249 -10.87 -13.26 -25.69
C ILE A 249 -12.26 -12.90 -25.12
N LYS A 250 -12.85 -13.87 -24.38
CA LYS A 250 -14.09 -13.60 -23.64
C LYS A 250 -13.81 -12.67 -22.44
N PRO A 251 -14.79 -11.84 -22.00
CA PRO A 251 -14.65 -11.00 -20.83
C PRO A 251 -14.12 -11.79 -19.62
N LEU A 252 -13.06 -11.27 -19.00
CA LEU A 252 -12.40 -11.94 -17.89
C LEU A 252 -13.24 -11.83 -16.61
N THR A 253 -13.41 -12.97 -15.94
CA THR A 253 -13.97 -12.98 -14.58
C THR A 253 -13.01 -12.30 -13.59
N PRO A 254 -13.47 -11.81 -12.42
CA PRO A 254 -12.59 -11.20 -11.42
C PRO A 254 -11.38 -12.06 -11.04
N MET A 255 -11.57 -13.39 -10.92
CA MET A 255 -10.47 -14.32 -10.63
C MET A 255 -9.45 -14.41 -11.77
N LYS A 256 -9.90 -14.44 -13.02
CA LYS A 256 -8.99 -14.42 -14.18
C LYS A 256 -8.25 -13.09 -14.27
N LYS A 257 -8.92 -11.96 -13.99
CA LYS A 257 -8.26 -10.64 -13.90
C LYS A 257 -7.18 -10.64 -12.83
N LEU A 258 -7.45 -11.21 -11.66
CA LEU A 258 -6.45 -11.33 -10.59
C LEU A 258 -5.20 -12.10 -11.07
N VAL A 259 -5.37 -13.24 -11.73
CA VAL A 259 -4.26 -14.04 -12.27
C VAL A 259 -3.45 -13.24 -13.29
N VAL A 260 -4.11 -12.54 -14.21
CA VAL A 260 -3.45 -11.70 -15.21
C VAL A 260 -2.64 -10.57 -14.56
N ILE A 261 -3.19 -9.91 -13.54
CA ILE A 261 -2.50 -8.87 -12.78
C ILE A 261 -1.27 -9.43 -12.08
N LEU A 262 -1.41 -10.57 -11.37
CA LEU A 262 -0.30 -11.23 -10.69
C LEU A 262 0.81 -11.65 -11.67
N SER A 263 0.46 -12.10 -12.87
CA SER A 263 1.45 -12.42 -13.92
C SER A 263 2.23 -11.18 -14.35
N GLY A 264 1.55 -10.04 -14.53
CA GLY A 264 2.19 -8.76 -14.85
C GLY A 264 3.13 -8.30 -13.75
N ILE A 265 2.69 -8.36 -12.48
CA ILE A 265 3.50 -8.02 -11.30
C ILE A 265 4.75 -8.91 -11.25
N THR A 266 4.60 -10.22 -11.40
CA THR A 266 5.72 -11.17 -11.35
C THR A 266 6.76 -10.85 -12.43
N ALA A 267 6.33 -10.62 -13.67
CA ALA A 267 7.22 -10.36 -14.78
C ALA A 267 8.02 -9.06 -14.60
N THR A 268 7.35 -7.96 -14.22
CA THR A 268 7.98 -6.63 -14.18
C THR A 268 8.57 -6.29 -12.82
N GLY A 269 7.91 -6.67 -11.72
CA GLY A 269 8.33 -6.36 -10.35
C GLY A 269 9.37 -7.34 -9.84
N ILE A 270 9.00 -8.63 -9.74
CA ILE A 270 9.87 -9.62 -9.11
C ILE A 270 11.09 -9.93 -9.98
N ILE A 271 10.88 -10.22 -11.28
CA ILE A 271 11.97 -10.60 -12.19
C ILE A 271 12.75 -9.38 -12.64
N GLY A 272 12.08 -8.37 -13.21
CA GLY A 272 12.71 -7.18 -13.80
C GLY A 272 13.11 -6.13 -12.76
N GLY A 273 12.36 -6.02 -11.67
CA GLY A 273 12.45 -4.91 -10.72
C GLY A 273 13.80 -4.81 -10.03
N SER A 274 14.33 -5.92 -9.54
CA SER A 274 15.64 -5.95 -8.90
C SER A 274 16.76 -5.53 -9.85
N TYR A 275 16.74 -5.99 -11.08
CA TYR A 275 17.73 -5.62 -12.09
C TYR A 275 17.67 -4.12 -12.39
N ILE A 276 16.46 -3.60 -12.69
CA ILE A 276 16.24 -2.18 -13.01
C ILE A 276 16.64 -1.29 -11.82
N ALA A 277 16.22 -1.64 -10.60
CA ALA A 277 16.55 -0.86 -9.41
C ALA A 277 18.06 -0.80 -9.15
N ASN A 278 18.77 -1.92 -9.31
CA ASN A 278 20.21 -1.95 -9.18
C ASN A 278 20.90 -1.16 -10.31
N TYR A 279 20.43 -1.28 -11.56
CA TYR A 279 20.96 -0.52 -12.68
C TYR A 279 20.81 1.00 -12.47
N VAL A 280 19.61 1.46 -12.09
CA VAL A 280 19.34 2.88 -11.82
C VAL A 280 20.18 3.35 -10.60
N SER A 281 20.27 2.55 -9.55
CA SER A 281 21.13 2.84 -8.40
C SER A 281 22.59 3.07 -8.83
N LYS A 282 23.13 2.19 -9.65
CA LYS A 282 24.52 2.28 -10.15
C LYS A 282 24.75 3.47 -11.07
N LYS A 283 23.79 3.78 -11.93
CA LYS A 283 23.91 4.86 -12.92
C LYS A 283 23.61 6.25 -12.38
N CYS A 284 22.62 6.36 -11.48
CA CYS A 284 22.11 7.65 -11.01
C CYS A 284 22.57 7.99 -9.58
N ILE A 285 22.64 7.01 -8.67
CA ILE A 285 22.91 7.30 -7.27
C ILE A 285 24.41 7.25 -6.96
N ASP A 286 25.13 6.24 -7.45
CA ASP A 286 26.56 6.08 -7.18
C ASP A 286 27.40 7.30 -7.58
N PRO A 287 27.20 7.93 -8.74
CA PRO A 287 27.94 9.12 -9.11
C PRO A 287 27.72 10.32 -8.17
N LEU A 288 26.50 10.48 -7.63
CA LEU A 288 26.15 11.57 -6.73
C LEU A 288 26.92 11.50 -5.39
N PHE A 289 27.32 10.30 -4.97
CA PHE A 289 28.05 10.10 -3.72
C PHE A 289 29.56 9.91 -3.90
N GLY A 290 30.09 10.10 -5.12
CA GLY A 290 31.52 9.98 -5.41
C GLY A 290 32.05 8.54 -5.41
N GLU A 291 31.17 7.56 -5.43
CA GLU A 291 31.51 6.15 -5.27
C GLU A 291 31.89 5.45 -6.60
N ALA A 292 31.80 6.12 -7.74
CA ALA A 292 31.97 5.54 -9.09
C ALA A 292 33.37 4.94 -9.37
N LYS A 293 34.39 5.24 -8.56
CA LYS A 293 35.78 4.83 -8.81
C LYS A 293 36.25 3.60 -8.02
N SER A 294 35.52 3.13 -7.04
CA SER A 294 35.94 2.00 -6.19
C SER A 294 35.07 0.77 -6.45
N LYS A 295 35.60 -0.18 -7.22
CA LYS A 295 34.99 -1.47 -7.56
C LYS A 295 34.58 -2.34 -6.36
N LYS A 296 34.96 -2.00 -5.14
CA LYS A 296 34.74 -2.80 -3.92
C LYS A 296 33.53 -2.37 -3.07
N LEU A 297 32.84 -1.26 -3.41
CA LEU A 297 31.77 -0.71 -2.55
C LEU A 297 30.35 -1.13 -2.95
N TYR A 298 30.18 -1.89 -4.01
CA TYR A 298 28.86 -2.15 -4.61
C TYR A 298 28.46 -3.61 -4.50
N SER A 299 27.84 -3.97 -3.39
CA SER A 299 27.00 -5.16 -3.39
C SER A 299 25.66 -4.82 -4.05
N GLU A 300 25.37 -5.46 -5.18
CA GLU A 300 24.03 -5.44 -5.74
C GLU A 300 23.02 -5.94 -4.70
N ARG A 301 21.91 -5.25 -4.55
CA ARG A 301 20.83 -5.68 -3.68
C ARG A 301 20.19 -6.93 -4.27
N LYS A 302 20.33 -8.06 -3.61
CA LYS A 302 19.71 -9.32 -4.01
C LYS A 302 18.30 -9.43 -3.41
N PRO A 303 17.31 -9.97 -4.16
CA PRO A 303 16.02 -10.31 -3.59
C PRO A 303 16.16 -11.27 -2.42
N GLU A 304 15.36 -11.08 -1.39
CA GLU A 304 15.30 -11.94 -0.22
C GLU A 304 13.88 -12.49 -0.05
N ALA A 305 13.72 -13.56 0.73
CA ALA A 305 12.41 -14.11 1.05
C ALA A 305 11.46 -13.07 1.66
N LEU A 306 11.99 -12.10 2.43
CA LEU A 306 11.20 -11.01 2.98
C LEU A 306 10.73 -10.02 1.89
N ASP A 307 11.50 -9.82 0.82
CA ASP A 307 11.04 -9.00 -0.31
C ASP A 307 9.87 -9.71 -1.00
N ILE A 308 9.92 -11.04 -1.14
CA ILE A 308 8.79 -11.82 -1.66
C ILE A 308 7.56 -11.67 -0.75
N ALA A 309 7.74 -11.70 0.57
CA ALA A 309 6.65 -11.47 1.51
C ALA A 309 6.09 -10.04 1.44
N LEU A 310 6.92 -9.05 1.10
CA LEU A 310 6.48 -7.67 0.89
C LEU A 310 5.62 -7.51 -0.37
N HIS A 311 5.72 -8.42 -1.35
CA HIS A 311 4.79 -8.46 -2.48
C HIS A 311 3.34 -8.82 -2.08
N ALA A 312 3.05 -9.00 -0.78
CA ALA A 312 1.67 -9.01 -0.30
C ALA A 312 0.92 -7.69 -0.60
N ASP A 313 1.63 -6.55 -0.70
CA ASP A 313 1.06 -5.28 -1.17
C ASP A 313 0.67 -5.33 -2.64
N ASP A 314 1.38 -6.10 -3.45
CA ASP A 314 1.04 -6.34 -4.86
C ASP A 314 -0.23 -7.19 -5.00
N ILE A 315 -0.39 -8.21 -4.15
CA ILE A 315 -1.62 -8.98 -4.07
C ILE A 315 -2.79 -8.08 -3.64
N ALA A 316 -2.55 -7.19 -2.69
CA ALA A 316 -3.53 -6.19 -2.28
C ALA A 316 -3.86 -5.22 -3.43
N THR A 317 -2.86 -4.72 -4.14
CA THR A 317 -3.01 -3.88 -5.34
C THR A 317 -3.82 -4.61 -6.42
N ALA A 318 -3.47 -5.87 -6.71
CA ALA A 318 -4.21 -6.70 -7.64
C ALA A 318 -5.68 -6.87 -7.21
N GLY A 319 -5.92 -7.08 -5.93
CA GLY A 319 -7.25 -7.14 -5.34
C GLY A 319 -8.03 -5.83 -5.56
N ILE A 320 -7.42 -4.67 -5.27
CA ILE A 320 -8.05 -3.34 -5.45
C ILE A 320 -8.39 -3.11 -6.92
N LEU A 321 -7.47 -3.37 -7.84
CA LEU A 321 -7.69 -3.24 -9.28
C LEU A 321 -8.75 -4.22 -9.81
N SER A 322 -8.91 -5.37 -9.15
CA SER A 322 -9.99 -6.32 -9.40
C SER A 322 -11.32 -5.96 -8.71
N GLY A 323 -11.36 -4.84 -7.95
CA GLY A 323 -12.54 -4.31 -7.27
C GLY A 323 -12.71 -4.73 -5.81
N PHE A 324 -11.70 -5.31 -5.14
CA PHE A 324 -11.72 -5.62 -3.70
C PHE A 324 -11.19 -4.45 -2.86
N LYS A 325 -12.03 -3.44 -2.66
CA LYS A 325 -11.62 -2.17 -2.02
C LYS A 325 -11.31 -2.25 -0.54
N TRP A 326 -11.86 -3.20 0.17
CA TRP A 326 -11.64 -3.37 1.60
C TRP A 326 -10.15 -3.58 1.96
N ILE A 327 -9.33 -3.95 0.98
CA ILE A 327 -7.88 -4.12 1.14
C ILE A 327 -7.15 -2.76 1.13
N GLU A 328 -7.70 -1.74 0.47
CA GLU A 328 -7.05 -0.42 0.29
C GLU A 328 -6.59 0.21 1.61
N PRO A 329 -7.37 0.19 2.71
CA PRO A 329 -6.92 0.72 3.99
C PRO A 329 -5.68 0.04 4.58
N ALA A 330 -5.31 -1.16 4.11
CA ALA A 330 -4.11 -1.87 4.55
C ALA A 330 -2.83 -1.45 3.79
N LEU A 331 -2.95 -0.86 2.60
CA LEU A 331 -1.79 -0.45 1.80
C LEU A 331 -0.83 0.50 2.53
N PRO A 332 -1.28 1.55 3.25
CA PRO A 332 -0.36 2.41 3.99
C PRO A 332 0.50 1.66 5.01
N PHE A 333 -0.02 0.57 5.60
CA PHE A 333 0.75 -0.30 6.49
C PHE A 333 1.81 -1.10 5.72
N MET A 334 1.44 -1.67 4.58
CA MET A 334 2.36 -2.44 3.75
C MET A 334 3.50 -1.55 3.23
N TYR A 335 3.18 -0.38 2.70
CA TYR A 335 4.17 0.61 2.25
C TYR A 335 5.00 1.19 3.39
N PHE A 336 4.47 1.21 4.63
CA PHE A 336 5.24 1.57 5.81
C PHE A 336 6.44 0.66 6.00
N VAL A 337 6.31 -0.65 5.81
CA VAL A 337 7.42 -1.61 5.95
C VAL A 337 8.54 -1.30 4.94
N SER A 338 8.18 -1.00 3.69
CA SER A 338 9.13 -0.58 2.65
C SER A 338 9.85 0.72 3.04
N GLY A 339 9.12 1.71 3.55
CA GLY A 339 9.68 2.97 4.05
C GLY A 339 10.62 2.78 5.24
N TYR A 340 10.25 1.94 6.21
CA TYR A 340 11.10 1.63 7.36
C TYR A 340 12.43 0.96 6.92
N ARG A 341 12.38 -0.02 6.02
CA ARG A 341 13.59 -0.66 5.46
C ARG A 341 14.48 0.33 4.73
N ALA A 342 13.90 1.24 3.95
CA ALA A 342 14.63 2.33 3.31
C ALA A 342 15.34 3.22 4.35
N GLY A 343 14.65 3.56 5.43
CA GLY A 343 15.17 4.39 6.52
C GLY A 343 16.35 3.78 7.27
N ILE A 344 16.32 2.48 7.55
CA ILE A 344 17.47 1.78 8.17
C ILE A 344 18.62 1.57 7.17
N GLY A 345 18.38 1.72 5.86
CA GLY A 345 19.38 1.49 4.82
C GLY A 345 19.77 0.02 4.72
N TYR A 346 18.76 -0.86 4.82
CA TYR A 346 18.96 -2.30 4.79
C TYR A 346 19.57 -2.74 3.46
N ARG A 347 20.68 -3.48 3.54
CA ARG A 347 21.28 -4.15 2.41
C ARG A 347 21.71 -5.55 2.84
N ASN A 348 21.76 -6.52 1.94
CA ASN A 348 22.00 -7.94 2.22
C ASN A 348 23.38 -8.15 2.91
N GLY A 349 23.42 -7.84 4.19
CA GLY A 349 24.63 -7.55 4.95
C GLY A 349 25.44 -8.74 5.46
N LYS A 350 25.43 -9.93 4.83
CA LYS A 350 26.31 -11.01 5.30
C LYS A 350 27.77 -10.89 4.81
N LYS A 351 28.02 -10.28 3.64
CA LYS A 351 29.38 -10.12 3.11
C LYS A 351 30.07 -8.82 3.53
N ASP A 352 29.32 -7.75 3.75
CA ASP A 352 29.91 -6.46 4.15
C ASP A 352 30.45 -6.49 5.58
N ASN A 353 29.84 -7.26 6.49
CA ASN A 353 30.32 -7.38 7.87
C ASN A 353 31.61 -8.21 8.01
N GLU A 354 31.91 -9.13 7.10
CA GLU A 354 33.16 -9.87 7.12
C GLU A 354 34.32 -9.07 6.51
N GLN A 355 34.04 -8.22 5.52
CA GLN A 355 35.05 -7.33 4.94
C GLN A 355 35.39 -6.15 5.86
N ASP A 356 34.39 -5.56 6.55
CA ASP A 356 34.63 -4.53 7.58
C ASP A 356 35.39 -5.10 8.80
N LYS A 357 35.22 -6.38 9.12
CA LYS A 357 36.04 -7.05 10.14
C LYS A 357 37.48 -7.26 9.68
N LYS A 358 37.71 -7.64 8.42
CA LYS A 358 39.07 -7.83 7.86
C LYS A 358 39.85 -6.52 7.72
N VAL A 359 39.19 -5.41 7.46
CA VAL A 359 39.80 -4.07 7.37
C VAL A 359 40.12 -3.46 8.75
N ARG A 360 39.47 -3.95 9.83
CA ARG A 360 39.75 -3.50 11.21
C ARG A 360 40.87 -4.28 11.89
N VAL A 361 41.30 -5.37 11.30
CA VAL A 361 42.38 -6.27 11.85
C VAL A 361 43.67 -6.13 11.06
N SER A 362 43.66 -5.43 9.92
CA SER A 362 44.84 -4.98 9.18
C SER A 362 45.09 -3.48 9.42
#